data_4e0878587d422b83baea942720d5d816
#
_entry.id   4e0878587d422b83baea942720d5d816
#
_cell.length_a   1.000
_cell.length_b   1.000
_cell.length_c   1.000
_cell.angle_alpha   90.00
_cell.angle_beta   90.00
_cell.angle_gamma   90.00
#
_symmetry.space_group_name_H-M   'P 1'
#
loop_
_entity.id
_entity.type
_entity.pdbx_description
1 polymer ?
#
loop_
_entity_poly.entity_id
_entity_poly.type
_entity_poly.pdbx_seq_one_letter_code
_entity_poly.pdbx_strand_id
1 'polypeptide(L)'
;STQATFKEDAHFYYHQLEEIDSLQHLLKDDYVKIAFNINRKTHPHLDDELERAFKDTIKLVSSGHDSIDVIMPNMTKGQALRRLLTEWGMSSTELMAFGDANNDKDMLELAQYSYVMENSNDASLFELASGVAPSNDKQGVLTTIEEVVLSNI
;
A
#
# COMPACT_ATOMS: atom_id res chain seq x y z
N SER A 1 12.46 -17.15 -16.08
CA SER A 1 11.94 -17.48 -14.75
C SER A 1 11.21 -16.29 -14.09
N THR A 2 11.70 -15.08 -14.19
CA THR A 2 11.07 -13.86 -13.60
C THR A 2 9.68 -13.55 -14.18
N GLN A 3 9.46 -13.83 -15.45
CA GLN A 3 8.18 -13.54 -16.11
C GLN A 3 7.08 -14.55 -15.73
N ALA A 4 7.44 -15.80 -15.48
CA ALA A 4 6.49 -16.83 -15.03
C ALA A 4 6.02 -16.55 -13.59
N THR A 5 6.94 -16.20 -12.70
CA THR A 5 6.63 -15.86 -11.30
C THR A 5 5.72 -14.63 -11.21
N PHE A 6 5.97 -13.59 -12.04
CA PHE A 6 5.12 -12.40 -12.08
C PHE A 6 3.68 -12.74 -12.53
N LYS A 7 3.51 -13.61 -13.53
CA LYS A 7 2.18 -14.04 -13.96
C LYS A 7 1.44 -14.83 -12.88
N GLU A 8 2.14 -15.73 -12.18
CA GLU A 8 1.57 -16.50 -11.07
C GLU A 8 1.13 -15.57 -9.94
N ASP A 9 1.97 -14.61 -9.54
CA ASP A 9 1.64 -13.62 -8.53
C ASP A 9 0.46 -12.74 -8.96
N ALA A 10 0.46 -12.27 -10.21
CA ALA A 10 -0.64 -11.47 -10.74
C ALA A 10 -1.97 -12.22 -10.71
N HIS A 11 -2.00 -13.49 -11.10
CA HIS A 11 -3.21 -14.32 -11.03
C HIS A 11 -3.69 -14.60 -9.60
N PHE A 12 -2.78 -14.61 -8.63
CA PHE A 12 -3.14 -14.77 -7.22
C PHE A 12 -3.90 -13.55 -6.68
N TYR A 13 -3.46 -12.34 -7.05
CA TYR A 13 -4.04 -11.10 -6.54
C TYR A 13 -5.20 -10.55 -7.39
N TYR A 14 -5.24 -10.86 -8.69
CA TYR A 14 -6.21 -10.30 -9.63
C TYR A 14 -7.02 -11.41 -10.31
N HIS A 15 -8.29 -11.51 -9.97
CA HIS A 15 -9.19 -12.55 -10.52
C HIS A 15 -9.66 -12.26 -11.96
N GLN A 16 -9.62 -10.99 -12.38
CA GLN A 16 -9.98 -10.57 -13.73
C GLN A 16 -8.74 -9.98 -14.40
N LEU A 17 -7.98 -10.86 -15.06
CA LEU A 17 -6.79 -10.49 -15.82
C LEU A 17 -7.05 -10.71 -17.30
N GLU A 18 -6.71 -9.71 -18.09
CA GLU A 18 -6.60 -9.80 -19.54
C GLU A 18 -5.12 -9.69 -19.91
N GLU A 19 -4.59 -10.70 -20.58
CA GLU A 19 -3.23 -10.67 -21.11
C GLU A 19 -3.24 -10.01 -22.49
N ILE A 20 -2.43 -8.99 -22.67
CA ILE A 20 -2.29 -8.26 -23.94
C ILE A 20 -0.86 -8.35 -24.46
N ASP A 21 -0.72 -8.47 -25.76
CA ASP A 21 0.60 -8.58 -26.42
C ASP A 21 1.33 -7.24 -26.50
N SER A 22 0.60 -6.12 -26.47
CA SER A 22 1.17 -4.79 -26.62
C SER A 22 0.34 -3.71 -25.92
N LEU A 23 1.02 -2.81 -25.20
CA LEU A 23 0.39 -1.62 -24.62
C LEU A 23 -0.26 -0.70 -25.65
N GLN A 24 0.12 -0.79 -26.93
CA GLN A 24 -0.51 -0.04 -28.02
C GLN A 24 -1.95 -0.45 -28.28
N HIS A 25 -2.35 -1.63 -27.82
CA HIS A 25 -3.71 -2.16 -27.93
C HIS A 25 -4.58 -1.83 -26.71
N LEU A 26 -4.01 -1.15 -25.69
CA LEU A 26 -4.81 -0.69 -24.58
C LEU A 26 -5.86 0.32 -25.07
N LEU A 27 -7.10 0.02 -24.76
CA LEU A 27 -8.21 0.94 -24.96
C LEU A 27 -7.96 2.21 -24.14
N LYS A 28 -8.45 3.34 -24.62
CA LYS A 28 -8.40 4.58 -23.86
C LYS A 28 -9.34 4.43 -22.66
N ASP A 29 -8.76 4.34 -21.47
CA ASP A 29 -9.48 4.11 -20.23
C ASP A 29 -8.87 4.96 -19.11
N ASP A 30 -9.55 5.06 -17.98
CA ASP A 30 -9.07 5.74 -16.78
C ASP A 30 -8.26 4.76 -15.92
N TYR A 31 -6.93 4.82 -16.05
CA TYR A 31 -6.03 3.98 -15.28
C TYR A 31 -5.82 4.57 -13.87
N VAL A 32 -6.17 3.80 -12.85
CA VAL A 32 -5.99 4.20 -11.45
C VAL A 32 -4.63 3.81 -10.87
N LYS A 33 -4.01 2.75 -11.41
CA LYS A 33 -2.72 2.25 -10.98
C LYS A 33 -2.02 1.48 -12.10
N ILE A 34 -0.70 1.63 -12.19
CA ILE A 34 0.16 0.77 -13.01
C ILE A 34 1.13 0.07 -12.05
N ALA A 35 1.13 -1.25 -12.05
CA ALA A 35 2.06 -2.05 -11.26
C ALA A 35 3.07 -2.74 -12.16
N PHE A 36 4.34 -2.72 -11.77
CA PHE A 36 5.38 -3.47 -12.48
C PHE A 36 6.46 -3.97 -11.54
N ASN A 37 7.07 -5.06 -11.95
CA ASN A 37 8.19 -5.68 -11.25
C ASN A 37 9.49 -5.23 -11.89
N ILE A 38 10.40 -4.69 -11.08
CA ILE A 38 11.70 -4.18 -11.56
C ILE A 38 12.79 -5.18 -11.25
N ASN A 39 13.53 -5.57 -12.27
CA ASN A 39 14.80 -6.22 -12.03
C ASN A 39 15.87 -5.18 -11.69
N ARG A 40 16.09 -4.92 -10.41
CA ARG A 40 17.04 -3.92 -9.92
C ARG A 40 18.49 -4.20 -10.29
N LYS A 41 18.81 -5.43 -10.69
CA LYS A 41 20.17 -5.76 -11.19
C LYS A 41 20.39 -5.21 -12.60
N THR A 42 19.37 -5.14 -13.40
CA THR A 42 19.44 -4.62 -14.78
C THR A 42 19.03 -3.16 -14.89
N HIS A 43 18.17 -2.69 -13.99
CA HIS A 43 17.64 -1.31 -13.96
C HIS A 43 17.70 -0.73 -12.55
N PRO A 44 18.90 -0.47 -12.01
CA PRO A 44 19.09 -0.07 -10.60
C PRO A 44 18.55 1.33 -10.28
N HIS A 45 18.33 2.18 -11.29
CA HIS A 45 17.93 3.59 -11.13
C HIS A 45 16.61 3.92 -11.83
N LEU A 46 15.81 2.91 -12.16
CA LEU A 46 14.55 3.13 -12.89
C LEU A 46 13.56 4.00 -12.09
N ASP A 47 13.55 3.86 -10.76
CA ASP A 47 12.71 4.67 -9.87
C ASP A 47 13.06 6.16 -10.04
N ASP A 48 14.35 6.50 -9.90
CA ASP A 48 14.84 7.88 -10.02
C ASP A 48 14.58 8.45 -11.42
N GLU A 49 14.69 7.62 -12.45
CA GLU A 49 14.42 7.99 -13.84
C GLU A 49 12.95 8.31 -14.05
N LEU A 50 12.05 7.47 -13.52
CA LEU A 50 10.61 7.67 -13.61
C LEU A 50 10.17 8.90 -12.80
N GLU A 51 10.64 9.06 -11.57
CA GLU A 51 10.34 10.24 -10.75
C GLU A 51 10.81 11.53 -11.41
N ARG A 52 11.98 11.51 -12.04
CA ARG A 52 12.52 12.66 -12.76
C ARG A 52 11.74 12.97 -14.04
N ALA A 53 11.36 11.93 -14.78
CA ALA A 53 10.65 12.10 -16.07
C ALA A 53 9.20 12.56 -15.87
N PHE A 54 8.56 12.13 -14.80
CA PHE A 54 7.12 12.36 -14.53
C PHE A 54 6.87 13.14 -13.23
N LYS A 55 7.83 13.96 -12.81
CA LYS A 55 7.75 14.79 -11.62
C LYS A 55 6.37 15.47 -11.50
N ASP A 56 5.79 15.42 -10.32
CA ASP A 56 4.48 16.00 -9.99
C ASP A 56 3.27 15.38 -10.73
N THR A 57 3.49 14.43 -11.64
CA THR A 57 2.41 13.76 -12.38
C THR A 57 2.10 12.38 -11.81
N ILE A 58 3.10 11.71 -11.25
CA ILE A 58 2.96 10.38 -10.66
C ILE A 58 3.61 10.32 -9.28
N LYS A 59 3.21 9.32 -8.50
CA LYS A 59 3.90 8.90 -7.27
C LYS A 59 4.29 7.43 -7.41
N LEU A 60 5.54 7.10 -7.08
CA LEU A 60 6.00 5.72 -7.00
C LEU A 60 5.85 5.22 -5.57
N VAL A 61 5.31 4.03 -5.42
CA VAL A 61 5.14 3.37 -4.12
C VAL A 61 5.68 1.95 -4.23
N SER A 62 6.64 1.62 -3.37
CA SER A 62 7.11 0.23 -3.27
C SER A 62 6.06 -0.61 -2.56
N SER A 63 5.66 -1.71 -3.20
CA SER A 63 4.72 -2.69 -2.65
C SER A 63 5.41 -4.00 -2.22
N GLY A 64 6.73 -3.95 -2.05
CA GLY A 64 7.57 -5.09 -1.64
C GLY A 64 8.10 -5.91 -2.82
N HIS A 65 9.11 -6.76 -2.58
CA HIS A 65 9.66 -7.75 -3.52
C HIS A 65 9.95 -7.23 -4.94
N ASP A 66 10.64 -6.06 -5.05
CA ASP A 66 10.95 -5.42 -6.34
C ASP A 66 9.70 -4.95 -7.14
N SER A 67 8.52 -4.92 -6.51
CA SER A 67 7.30 -4.39 -7.13
C SER A 67 7.16 -2.89 -6.85
N ILE A 68 6.81 -2.14 -7.89
CA ILE A 68 6.53 -0.70 -7.82
C ILE A 68 5.15 -0.44 -8.40
N ASP A 69 4.37 0.29 -7.62
CA ASP A 69 3.10 0.85 -8.04
C ASP A 69 3.29 2.31 -8.44
N VAL A 70 2.89 2.64 -9.65
CA VAL A 70 2.74 4.02 -10.12
C VAL A 70 1.30 4.43 -9.89
N ILE A 71 1.13 5.44 -9.06
CA ILE A 71 -0.18 5.99 -8.71
C ILE A 71 -0.24 7.49 -9.00
N MET A 72 -1.41 8.05 -9.04
CA MET A 72 -1.57 9.50 -9.12
C MET A 72 -1.07 10.16 -7.82
N PRO A 73 -0.52 11.37 -7.90
CA PRO A 73 -0.18 12.15 -6.71
C PRO A 73 -1.43 12.29 -5.81
N ASN A 74 -1.21 12.20 -4.50
CA ASN A 74 -2.28 12.28 -3.50
C ASN A 74 -3.33 11.14 -3.50
N MET A 75 -3.07 10.05 -4.22
CA MET A 75 -3.89 8.83 -4.19
C MET A 75 -3.26 7.79 -3.27
N THR A 76 -3.17 8.13 -1.98
CA THR A 76 -2.61 7.27 -0.95
C THR A 76 -3.71 6.69 -0.07
N LYS A 77 -3.38 5.64 0.72
CA LYS A 77 -4.33 5.04 1.68
C LYS A 77 -4.88 6.06 2.67
N GLY A 78 -4.01 6.92 3.21
CA GLY A 78 -4.43 7.97 4.14
C GLY A 78 -5.33 9.03 3.50
N GLN A 79 -5.06 9.41 2.24
CA GLN A 79 -5.94 10.35 1.53
C GLN A 79 -7.31 9.74 1.24
N ALA A 80 -7.37 8.46 0.87
CA ALA A 80 -8.63 7.76 0.69
C ALA A 80 -9.44 7.69 1.99
N LEU A 81 -8.79 7.41 3.11
CA LEU A 81 -9.42 7.41 4.43
C LEU A 81 -9.89 8.80 4.86
N ARG A 82 -9.11 9.87 4.63
CA ARG A 82 -9.56 11.24 4.90
C ARG A 82 -10.85 11.56 4.17
N ARG A 83 -10.95 11.15 2.91
CA ARG A 83 -12.16 11.34 2.11
C ARG A 83 -13.34 10.56 2.69
N LEU A 84 -13.15 9.28 3.01
CA LEU A 84 -14.19 8.44 3.62
C LEU A 84 -14.67 9.00 4.97
N LEU A 85 -13.74 9.38 5.85
CA LEU A 85 -14.10 10.01 7.13
C LEU A 85 -14.95 11.25 6.93
N THR A 86 -14.57 12.09 5.96
CA THR A 86 -15.36 13.30 5.62
C THR A 86 -16.76 12.95 5.13
N GLU A 87 -16.88 11.97 4.24
CA GLU A 87 -18.16 11.51 3.69
C GLU A 87 -19.07 10.90 4.78
N TRP A 88 -18.48 10.23 5.76
CA TRP A 88 -19.22 9.61 6.87
C TRP A 88 -19.45 10.53 8.06
N GLY A 89 -18.91 11.75 8.02
CA GLY A 89 -18.99 12.71 9.13
C GLY A 89 -18.20 12.26 10.37
N MET A 90 -17.17 11.45 10.18
CA MET A 90 -16.31 10.91 11.23
C MET A 90 -14.98 11.68 11.30
N SER A 91 -14.35 11.62 12.46
CA SER A 91 -13.03 12.21 12.69
C SER A 91 -11.93 11.14 12.76
N SER A 92 -10.68 11.56 12.60
CA SER A 92 -9.53 10.67 12.74
C SER A 92 -9.38 10.12 14.18
N THR A 93 -10.03 10.72 15.16
CA THR A 93 -10.07 10.20 16.55
C THR A 93 -10.92 8.94 16.71
N GLU A 94 -11.73 8.63 15.72
CA GLU A 94 -12.58 7.43 15.65
C GLU A 94 -11.97 6.37 14.74
N LEU A 95 -10.77 6.63 14.18
CA LEU A 95 -10.09 5.74 13.25
C LEU A 95 -9.05 4.88 13.97
N MET A 96 -9.15 3.56 13.76
CA MET A 96 -8.10 2.60 14.07
C MET A 96 -7.53 2.07 12.76
N ALA A 97 -6.20 2.03 12.65
CA ALA A 97 -5.50 1.57 11.44
C ALA A 97 -4.34 0.63 11.77
N PHE A 98 -4.13 -0.33 10.88
CA PHE A 98 -3.04 -1.30 10.96
C PHE A 98 -2.24 -1.28 9.67
N GLY A 99 -0.91 -1.37 9.77
CA GLY A 99 -0.05 -1.35 8.59
C GLY A 99 1.27 -2.07 8.82
N ASP A 100 1.92 -2.48 7.73
CA ASP A 100 3.17 -3.24 7.78
C ASP A 100 4.22 -2.75 6.77
N ALA A 101 3.87 -1.82 5.88
CA ALA A 101 4.73 -1.36 4.80
C ALA A 101 4.63 0.16 4.57
N ASN A 102 5.61 0.71 3.85
CA ASN A 102 5.71 2.15 3.61
C ASN A 102 4.45 2.79 2.97
N ASN A 103 3.68 2.03 2.21
CA ASN A 103 2.42 2.50 1.64
C ASN A 103 1.29 2.69 2.67
N ASP A 104 1.50 2.26 3.93
CA ASP A 104 0.57 2.43 5.05
C ASP A 104 0.89 3.66 5.92
N LYS A 105 2.05 4.29 5.68
CA LYS A 105 2.58 5.35 6.53
C LYS A 105 1.59 6.47 6.78
N ASP A 106 1.03 7.05 5.73
CA ASP A 106 0.09 8.17 5.83
C ASP A 106 -1.28 7.77 6.40
N MET A 107 -1.65 6.50 6.30
CA MET A 107 -2.82 5.92 6.97
C MET A 107 -2.59 5.82 8.49
N LEU A 108 -1.40 5.34 8.89
CA LEU A 108 -1.02 5.26 10.31
C LEU A 108 -0.84 6.66 10.92
N GLU A 109 -0.27 7.62 10.20
CA GLU A 109 -0.18 9.02 10.63
C GLU A 109 -1.55 9.67 10.84
N LEU A 110 -2.55 9.27 10.05
CA LEU A 110 -3.90 9.83 10.15
C LEU A 110 -4.66 9.32 11.37
N ALA A 111 -4.52 8.03 11.68
CA ALA A 111 -5.34 7.35 12.67
C ALA A 111 -4.94 7.70 14.11
N GLN A 112 -5.92 7.99 14.97
CA GLN A 112 -5.70 8.15 16.42
C GLN A 112 -5.16 6.87 17.05
N TYR A 113 -5.70 5.71 16.62
CA TYR A 113 -5.27 4.38 17.06
C TYR A 113 -4.53 3.70 15.92
N SER A 114 -3.23 3.93 15.83
CA SER A 114 -2.40 3.37 14.76
C SER A 114 -1.48 2.27 15.28
N TYR A 115 -1.47 1.14 14.60
CA TYR A 115 -0.68 -0.03 14.98
C TYR A 115 0.15 -0.53 13.82
N VAL A 116 1.46 -0.60 14.04
CA VAL A 116 2.36 -1.31 13.12
C VAL A 116 2.35 -2.79 13.43
N MET A 117 2.34 -3.65 12.41
CA MET A 117 2.41 -5.10 12.60
C MET A 117 3.82 -5.50 13.06
N GLU A 118 3.91 -6.40 14.06
CA GLU A 118 5.19 -6.89 14.64
C GLU A 118 6.16 -7.42 13.56
N ASN A 119 5.64 -8.00 12.49
CA ASN A 119 6.41 -8.55 11.36
C ASN A 119 6.73 -7.52 10.26
N SER A 120 6.50 -6.23 10.48
CA SER A 120 6.93 -5.19 9.55
C SER A 120 8.45 -5.13 9.46
N ASN A 121 8.96 -4.93 8.24
CA ASN A 121 10.38 -4.71 7.97
C ASN A 121 10.75 -3.21 7.88
N ASP A 122 9.78 -2.31 8.06
CA ASP A 122 9.97 -0.86 7.99
C ASP A 122 10.11 -0.25 9.37
N ALA A 123 11.35 0.01 9.79
CA ALA A 123 11.65 0.58 11.11
C ALA A 123 10.96 1.94 11.35
N SER A 124 10.72 2.73 10.30
CA SER A 124 10.10 4.05 10.42
C SER A 124 8.64 3.99 10.89
N LEU A 125 7.95 2.88 10.64
CA LEU A 125 6.57 2.70 11.07
C LEU A 125 6.46 2.47 12.58
N PHE A 126 7.47 1.84 13.21
CA PHE A 126 7.49 1.62 14.66
C PHE A 126 7.68 2.93 15.45
N GLU A 127 8.35 3.91 14.85
CA GLU A 127 8.51 5.24 15.45
C GLU A 127 7.24 6.10 15.32
N LEU A 128 6.43 5.81 14.32
CA LEU A 128 5.28 6.60 13.93
C LEU A 128 3.98 6.11 14.56
N ALA A 129 3.78 4.80 14.62
CA ALA A 129 2.55 4.20 15.11
C ALA A 129 2.39 4.37 16.63
N SER A 130 1.15 4.45 17.12
CA SER A 130 0.82 4.54 18.54
C SER A 130 1.14 3.26 19.32
N GLY A 131 1.20 2.13 18.62
CA GLY A 131 1.50 0.84 19.22
C GLY A 131 1.92 -0.21 18.21
N VAL A 132 2.21 -1.41 18.69
CA VAL A 132 2.60 -2.57 17.91
C VAL A 132 1.53 -3.64 18.08
N ALA A 133 0.97 -4.12 16.96
CA ALA A 133 0.08 -5.28 16.95
C ALA A 133 0.90 -6.56 16.73
N PRO A 134 0.52 -7.70 17.32
CA PRO A 134 1.12 -8.99 16.99
C PRO A 134 1.11 -9.24 15.48
N SER A 135 1.98 -10.14 15.00
CA SER A 135 2.08 -10.46 13.59
C SER A 135 0.76 -11.01 13.01
N ASN A 136 0.60 -10.93 11.69
CA ASN A 136 -0.60 -11.38 10.99
C ASN A 136 -0.90 -12.87 11.20
N ASP A 137 0.12 -13.72 11.31
CA ASP A 137 0.00 -15.16 11.60
C ASP A 137 -0.45 -15.44 13.07
N LYS A 138 -0.36 -14.45 13.96
CA LYS A 138 -0.90 -14.49 15.32
C LYS A 138 -2.26 -13.80 15.44
N GLN A 139 -2.93 -13.52 14.35
CA GLN A 139 -4.20 -12.79 14.31
C GLN A 139 -4.13 -11.39 14.97
N GLY A 140 -2.97 -10.71 14.83
CA GLY A 140 -2.65 -9.50 15.57
C GLY A 140 -3.69 -8.38 15.47
N VAL A 141 -4.31 -8.18 14.31
CA VAL A 141 -5.38 -7.20 14.14
C VAL A 141 -6.57 -7.50 15.05
N LEU A 142 -7.07 -8.73 15.04
CA LEU A 142 -8.23 -9.14 15.86
C LEU A 142 -7.92 -9.04 17.34
N THR A 143 -6.76 -9.56 17.76
CA THR A 143 -6.32 -9.50 19.17
C THR A 143 -6.25 -8.04 19.65
N THR A 144 -5.66 -7.15 18.87
CA THR A 144 -5.56 -5.73 19.25
C THR A 144 -6.93 -5.05 19.32
N ILE A 145 -7.85 -5.36 18.40
CA ILE A 145 -9.22 -4.84 18.45
C ILE A 145 -9.94 -5.32 19.73
N GLU A 146 -9.83 -6.60 20.06
CA GLU A 146 -10.41 -7.16 21.26
C GLU A 146 -9.88 -6.48 22.52
N GLU A 147 -8.57 -6.30 22.63
CA GLU A 147 -7.93 -5.67 23.78
C GLU A 147 -8.26 -4.18 23.92
N VAL A 148 -8.26 -3.43 22.83
CA VAL A 148 -8.36 -1.97 22.85
C VAL A 148 -9.81 -1.49 22.79
N VAL A 149 -10.64 -2.14 22.00
CA VAL A 149 -12.03 -1.70 21.77
C VAL A 149 -13.00 -2.45 22.64
N LEU A 150 -12.98 -3.80 22.59
CA LEU A 150 -14.02 -4.60 23.23
C LEU A 150 -13.84 -4.74 24.74
N SER A 151 -12.60 -4.66 25.25
CA SER A 151 -12.35 -4.70 26.70
C SER A 151 -12.73 -3.41 27.42
N ASN A 152 -13.09 -2.37 26.72
CA ASN A 152 -13.51 -1.08 27.28
C ASN A 152 -15.02 -0.81 27.14
N ILE A 153 -15.78 -1.80 26.68
CA ILE A 153 -17.25 -1.79 26.63
C ILE A 153 -17.80 -2.69 27.74
#